data_5cbe244ce29041d83e4f1ecbab2ff286
#
_entry.id   5cbe244ce29041d83e4f1ecbab2ff286
#
_cell.length_a   1.000
_cell.length_b   1.000
_cell.length_c   1.000
_cell.angle_alpha   90.00
_cell.angle_beta   90.00
_cell.angle_gamma   90.00
#
_symmetry.space_group_name_H-M   'P 1'
#
loop_
_entity.id
_entity.type
_entity.pdbx_description
1 polymer ?
#
loop_
_entity_poly.entity_id
_entity_poly.type
_entity_poly.pdbx_seq_one_letter_code
_entity_poly.pdbx_strand_id
1 'polypeptide(L)'
;MLTMKNLIVIGHPDKQSFCYNGIFKKVKIEIELRKEELEVIDLYRDSFLRPRKKLIKKYQSLVTWCDRIYIISPVWWFRLTPRMEVFFDEVFTPGYAYKFVNITKTYAYPVPFLKDKKLRTYITHGSPALPVLTLYVNSVKLRLVMGVYSFVFGWKLSLFTKTKQFWSVPFVSDKKRKKYLKSIERDMRRDLGPLTKKQKEILSA
;
A
#
# COMPACT_ATOMS: atom_id res chain seq x y z
N MET A 1 25.27 -1.57 7.57
CA MET A 1 23.86 -2.03 7.53
C MET A 1 23.40 -1.95 6.09
N LEU A 2 22.86 -3.01 5.52
CA LEU A 2 22.27 -2.94 4.17
C LEU A 2 21.06 -2.03 4.22
N THR A 3 20.99 -1.04 3.34
CA THR A 3 19.83 -0.16 3.19
C THR A 3 18.64 -0.95 2.65
N MET A 4 17.45 -0.69 3.19
CA MET A 4 16.22 -1.36 2.74
C MET A 4 15.63 -0.61 1.54
N LYS A 5 15.29 -1.33 0.51
CA LYS A 5 14.69 -0.80 -0.71
C LYS A 5 13.17 -0.70 -0.55
N ASN A 6 12.65 0.52 -0.54
CA ASN A 6 11.24 0.80 -0.29
C ASN A 6 10.57 1.33 -1.56
N LEU A 7 9.37 0.84 -1.84
CA LEU A 7 8.53 1.28 -2.93
C LEU A 7 7.21 1.83 -2.38
N ILE A 8 6.87 3.06 -2.72
CA ILE A 8 5.53 3.61 -2.45
C ILE A 8 4.71 3.55 -3.74
N VAL A 9 3.54 2.92 -3.69
CA VAL A 9 2.53 2.96 -4.75
C VAL A 9 1.37 3.80 -4.27
N ILE A 10 1.18 4.97 -4.88
CA ILE A 10 0.09 5.89 -4.53
C ILE A 10 -0.93 6.00 -5.67
N GLY A 11 -2.22 5.84 -5.31
CA GLY A 11 -3.34 5.90 -6.24
C GLY A 11 -4.40 6.91 -5.82
N HIS A 12 -4.14 8.22 -5.98
CA HIS A 12 -5.13 9.28 -5.78
C HIS A 12 -5.01 10.34 -6.87
N PRO A 13 -6.10 10.79 -7.52
CA PRO A 13 -6.04 11.82 -8.56
C PRO A 13 -5.75 13.22 -7.99
N ASP A 14 -6.29 13.52 -6.81
CA ASP A 14 -6.12 14.82 -6.16
C ASP A 14 -4.90 14.85 -5.24
N LYS A 15 -3.95 15.73 -5.58
CA LYS A 15 -2.71 15.94 -4.82
C LYS A 15 -2.92 16.73 -3.52
N GLN A 16 -4.06 17.40 -3.36
CA GLN A 16 -4.41 18.09 -2.12
C GLN A 16 -5.05 17.14 -1.09
N SER A 17 -5.35 15.92 -1.50
CA SER A 17 -5.97 14.91 -0.64
C SER A 17 -5.12 14.55 0.59
N PHE A 18 -5.76 14.04 1.62
CA PHE A 18 -5.06 13.50 2.79
C PHE A 18 -4.18 12.28 2.45
N CYS A 19 -4.51 11.53 1.41
CA CYS A 19 -3.64 10.48 0.90
C CYS A 19 -2.27 11.02 0.48
N TYR A 20 -2.23 12.17 -0.23
CA TYR A 20 -0.98 12.80 -0.66
C TYR A 20 -0.34 13.66 0.43
N ASN A 21 -1.04 14.71 0.87
CA ASN A 21 -0.48 15.70 1.79
C ASN A 21 -0.31 15.19 3.22
N GLY A 22 -1.07 14.15 3.60
CA GLY A 22 -0.93 13.49 4.89
C GLY A 22 -0.07 12.23 4.79
N ILE A 23 -0.66 11.14 4.27
CA ILE A 23 -0.09 9.80 4.38
C ILE A 23 1.18 9.64 3.54
N PHE A 24 1.12 9.96 2.25
CA PHE A 24 2.26 9.79 1.33
C PHE A 24 3.46 10.63 1.78
N LYS A 25 3.26 11.93 2.05
CA LYS A 25 4.34 12.79 2.56
C LYS A 25 4.94 12.23 3.85
N LYS A 26 4.10 11.76 4.78
CA LYS A 26 4.58 11.23 6.05
C LYS A 26 5.41 9.95 5.86
N VAL A 27 4.93 8.99 5.05
CA VAL A 27 5.68 7.76 4.76
C VAL A 27 6.99 8.08 4.06
N LYS A 28 6.97 8.98 3.05
CA LYS A 28 8.16 9.41 2.32
C LYS A 28 9.21 10.01 3.25
N ILE A 29 8.84 11.01 4.07
CA ILE A 29 9.74 11.65 5.04
C ILE A 29 10.33 10.63 6.01
N GLU A 30 9.53 9.71 6.52
CA GLU A 30 9.98 8.68 7.47
C GLU A 30 11.03 7.72 6.86
N ILE A 31 10.93 7.41 5.55
CA ILE A 31 11.91 6.60 4.82
C ILE A 31 13.19 7.42 4.57
N GLU A 32 13.06 8.64 4.06
CA GLU A 32 14.18 9.53 3.73
C GLU A 32 15.02 9.90 4.97
N LEU A 33 14.37 10.17 6.12
CA LEU A 33 15.06 10.45 7.38
C LEU A 33 15.94 9.28 7.85
N ARG A 34 15.55 8.05 7.53
CA ARG A 34 16.36 6.86 7.85
C ARG A 34 17.42 6.55 6.81
N LYS A 35 17.51 7.38 5.76
CA LYS A 35 18.44 7.18 4.64
C LYS A 35 18.27 5.84 3.93
N GLU A 36 17.03 5.33 3.91
CA GLU A 36 16.66 4.14 3.18
C GLU A 36 16.43 4.46 1.69
N GLU A 37 16.62 3.49 0.82
CA GLU A 37 16.34 3.66 -0.60
C GLU A 37 14.83 3.77 -0.85
N LEU A 38 14.42 4.67 -1.74
CA LEU A 38 13.02 4.94 -2.03
C LEU A 38 12.77 5.16 -3.51
N GLU A 39 11.80 4.40 -4.04
CA GLU A 39 11.18 4.63 -5.34
C GLU A 39 9.67 4.87 -5.17
N VAL A 40 9.06 5.60 -6.12
CA VAL A 40 7.65 5.96 -6.08
C VAL A 40 6.98 5.65 -7.41
N ILE A 41 5.89 4.89 -7.35
CA ILE A 41 4.90 4.77 -8.42
C ILE A 41 3.72 5.66 -8.07
N ASP A 42 3.56 6.75 -8.81
CA ASP A 42 2.40 7.63 -8.73
C ASP A 42 1.46 7.34 -9.89
N LEU A 43 0.44 6.53 -9.65
CA LEU A 43 -0.46 6.03 -10.68
C LEU A 43 -1.24 7.14 -11.42
N TYR A 44 -1.35 8.34 -10.84
CA TYR A 44 -2.03 9.48 -11.46
C TYR A 44 -1.08 10.53 -12.05
N ARG A 45 0.23 10.34 -11.92
CA ARG A 45 1.27 11.11 -12.63
C ARG A 45 1.71 10.44 -13.91
N ASP A 46 1.84 9.11 -13.87
CA ASP A 46 2.29 8.36 -15.03
C ASP A 46 1.21 8.38 -16.14
N SER A 47 1.65 8.37 -17.39
CA SER A 47 0.76 8.27 -18.55
C SER A 47 0.12 6.88 -18.58
N PHE A 48 -1.18 6.83 -18.30
CA PHE A 48 -1.95 5.59 -18.20
C PHE A 48 -2.67 5.22 -19.51
N LEU A 49 -2.17 5.72 -20.64
CA LEU A 49 -2.71 5.45 -21.96
C LEU A 49 -2.42 4.01 -22.38
N ARG A 50 -3.31 3.44 -23.21
CA ARG A 50 -3.10 2.12 -23.82
C ARG A 50 -2.43 2.27 -25.19
N PRO A 51 -1.58 1.33 -25.61
CA PRO A 51 -1.05 0.17 -24.86
C PRO A 51 0.02 0.60 -23.86
N ARG A 52 0.00 0.05 -22.61
CA ARG A 52 0.93 0.44 -21.54
C ARG A 52 1.95 -0.62 -21.15
N LYS A 53 2.30 -1.52 -22.10
CA LYS A 53 3.27 -2.61 -21.85
C LYS A 53 4.61 -2.13 -21.24
N LYS A 54 5.15 -1.01 -21.72
CA LYS A 54 6.40 -0.42 -21.20
C LYS A 54 6.23 0.05 -19.75
N LEU A 55 5.10 0.69 -19.42
CA LEU A 55 4.80 1.15 -18.07
C LEU A 55 4.64 -0.02 -17.10
N ILE A 56 3.94 -1.08 -17.50
CA ILE A 56 3.78 -2.29 -16.69
C ILE A 56 5.13 -2.96 -16.41
N LYS A 57 5.99 -3.09 -17.42
CA LYS A 57 7.35 -3.63 -17.22
C LYS A 57 8.18 -2.77 -16.25
N LYS A 58 8.07 -1.43 -16.34
CA LYS A 58 8.70 -0.50 -15.37
C LYS A 58 8.17 -0.78 -13.95
N TYR A 59 6.86 -0.92 -13.78
CA TYR A 59 6.28 -1.19 -12.46
C TYR A 59 6.70 -2.56 -11.92
N GLN A 60 6.73 -3.59 -12.76
CA GLN A 60 7.22 -4.91 -12.38
C GLN A 60 8.70 -4.88 -11.97
N SER A 61 9.56 -4.14 -12.67
CA SER A 61 10.97 -4.01 -12.26
C SER A 61 11.12 -3.29 -10.92
N LEU A 62 10.33 -2.26 -10.64
CA LEU A 62 10.32 -1.59 -9.33
C LEU A 62 9.81 -2.50 -8.20
N VAL A 63 8.76 -3.29 -8.46
CA VAL A 63 8.27 -4.30 -7.51
C VAL A 63 9.31 -5.39 -7.26
N THR A 64 10.05 -5.80 -8.29
CA THR A 64 11.14 -6.78 -8.15
C THR A 64 12.30 -6.21 -7.34
N TRP A 65 12.66 -4.96 -7.61
CA TRP A 65 13.77 -4.26 -6.96
C TRP A 65 13.57 -4.05 -5.45
N CYS A 66 12.34 -3.75 -5.01
CA CYS A 66 12.10 -3.36 -3.62
C CYS A 66 12.06 -4.56 -2.65
N ASP A 67 12.36 -4.31 -1.38
CA ASP A 67 12.16 -5.24 -0.26
C ASP A 67 10.80 -5.03 0.40
N ARG A 68 10.29 -3.79 0.34
CA ARG A 68 9.02 -3.40 0.97
C ARG A 68 8.19 -2.51 0.08
N ILE A 69 6.88 -2.77 0.09
CA ILE A 69 5.88 -2.01 -0.65
C ILE A 69 4.92 -1.32 0.34
N TYR A 70 4.70 -0.02 0.12
CA TYR A 70 3.66 0.77 0.78
C TYR A 70 2.59 1.10 -0.25
N ILE A 71 1.37 0.61 -0.05
CA ILE A 71 0.22 0.94 -0.91
C ILE A 71 -0.61 2.01 -0.22
N ILE A 72 -0.92 3.11 -0.93
CA ILE A 72 -1.69 4.24 -0.40
C ILE A 72 -2.80 4.56 -1.38
N SER A 73 -4.07 4.42 -0.95
CA SER A 73 -5.23 4.69 -1.81
C SER A 73 -6.48 5.03 -0.99
N PRO A 74 -7.38 5.86 -1.48
CA PRO A 74 -8.72 5.97 -0.93
C PRO A 74 -9.57 4.78 -1.37
N VAL A 75 -10.69 4.60 -0.67
CA VAL A 75 -11.76 3.66 -1.04
C VAL A 75 -12.86 4.43 -1.74
N TRP A 76 -13.19 3.99 -2.95
CA TRP A 76 -14.32 4.45 -3.74
C TRP A 76 -15.22 3.27 -4.08
N TRP A 77 -16.49 3.35 -3.72
CA TRP A 77 -17.47 2.28 -4.01
C TRP A 77 -17.01 0.88 -3.61
N PHE A 78 -16.47 0.75 -2.39
CA PHE A 78 -15.90 -0.49 -1.84
C PHE A 78 -14.73 -1.10 -2.64
N ARG A 79 -14.06 -0.27 -3.47
CA ARG A 79 -12.81 -0.61 -4.18
C ARG A 79 -11.76 0.47 -3.92
N LEU A 80 -10.54 0.21 -4.30
CA LEU A 80 -9.54 1.27 -4.40
C LEU A 80 -9.80 2.11 -5.66
N THR A 81 -8.97 3.12 -5.90
CA THR A 81 -9.13 3.93 -7.12
C THR A 81 -8.98 3.08 -8.40
N PRO A 82 -9.62 3.46 -9.51
CA PRO A 82 -9.55 2.67 -10.75
C PRO A 82 -8.13 2.34 -11.20
N ARG A 83 -7.20 3.30 -11.11
CA ARG A 83 -5.80 3.05 -11.49
C ARG A 83 -5.07 2.10 -10.53
N MET A 84 -5.44 2.08 -9.25
CA MET A 84 -4.90 1.11 -8.29
C MET A 84 -5.42 -0.31 -8.58
N GLU A 85 -6.69 -0.44 -8.95
CA GLU A 85 -7.25 -1.73 -9.36
C GLU A 85 -6.55 -2.25 -10.62
N VAL A 86 -6.40 -1.38 -11.64
CA VAL A 86 -5.65 -1.73 -12.86
C VAL A 86 -4.18 -2.07 -12.56
N PHE A 87 -3.55 -1.39 -11.59
CA PHE A 87 -2.20 -1.75 -11.15
C PHE A 87 -2.16 -3.20 -10.62
N PHE A 88 -3.13 -3.62 -9.83
CA PHE A 88 -3.19 -5.02 -9.38
C PHE A 88 -3.39 -5.98 -10.56
N ASP A 89 -4.33 -5.69 -11.45
CA ASP A 89 -4.69 -6.57 -12.57
C ASP A 89 -3.56 -6.73 -13.59
N GLU A 90 -2.84 -5.63 -13.91
CA GLU A 90 -1.85 -5.64 -14.98
C GLU A 90 -0.41 -5.84 -14.50
N VAL A 91 -0.10 -5.54 -13.23
CA VAL A 91 1.24 -5.74 -12.68
C VAL A 91 1.37 -7.10 -11.99
N PHE A 92 0.37 -7.49 -11.17
CA PHE A 92 0.42 -8.77 -10.46
C PHE A 92 -0.16 -9.91 -11.29
N THR A 93 0.40 -10.12 -12.46
CA THR A 93 -0.06 -11.13 -13.41
C THR A 93 0.45 -12.54 -13.10
N PRO A 94 -0.26 -13.59 -13.56
CA PRO A 94 0.29 -14.95 -13.58
C PRO A 94 1.63 -14.99 -14.33
N GLY A 95 2.56 -15.80 -13.84
CA GLY A 95 3.93 -15.89 -14.37
C GLY A 95 4.90 -14.86 -13.80
N TYR A 96 4.41 -13.72 -13.28
CA TYR A 96 5.22 -12.72 -12.60
C TYR A 96 5.02 -12.71 -11.08
N ALA A 97 3.79 -12.56 -10.62
CA ALA A 97 3.49 -12.42 -9.18
C ALA A 97 3.10 -13.76 -8.53
N TYR A 98 2.53 -14.65 -9.28
CA TYR A 98 2.10 -15.98 -8.84
C TYR A 98 1.97 -16.95 -10.01
N LYS A 99 1.77 -18.24 -9.70
CA LYS A 99 1.33 -19.26 -10.65
C LYS A 99 0.21 -20.08 -10.03
N PHE A 100 -0.63 -20.65 -10.87
CA PHE A 100 -1.59 -21.67 -10.43
C PHE A 100 -0.96 -23.07 -10.50
N VAL A 101 -1.17 -23.85 -9.47
CA VAL A 101 -0.80 -25.26 -9.40
C VAL A 101 -2.08 -26.06 -9.22
N ASN A 102 -2.36 -26.97 -10.14
CA ASN A 102 -3.52 -27.83 -10.07
C ASN A 102 -3.38 -28.83 -8.90
N ILE A 103 -4.34 -28.82 -7.98
CA ILE A 103 -4.45 -29.79 -6.89
C ILE A 103 -5.38 -30.96 -7.36
N THR A 104 -6.42 -30.61 -8.11
CA THR A 104 -7.33 -31.55 -8.76
C THR A 104 -7.57 -31.13 -10.21
N LYS A 105 -8.36 -31.91 -10.95
CA LYS A 105 -8.76 -31.58 -12.34
C LYS A 105 -9.54 -30.25 -12.42
N THR A 106 -10.22 -29.86 -11.35
CA THR A 106 -11.12 -28.69 -11.32
C THR A 106 -10.66 -27.58 -10.33
N TYR A 107 -9.62 -27.83 -9.53
CA TYR A 107 -9.15 -26.90 -8.52
C TYR A 107 -7.66 -26.63 -8.63
N ALA A 108 -7.32 -25.36 -8.77
CA ALA A 108 -5.95 -24.86 -8.78
C ALA A 108 -5.70 -23.90 -7.62
N TYR A 109 -4.53 -23.98 -7.02
CA TYR A 109 -4.10 -23.12 -5.92
C TYR A 109 -3.04 -22.13 -6.39
N PRO A 110 -3.13 -20.82 -6.01
CA PRO A 110 -2.11 -19.83 -6.34
C PRO A 110 -0.87 -20.01 -5.47
N VAL A 111 0.28 -20.15 -6.11
CA VAL A 111 1.59 -20.16 -5.45
C VAL A 111 2.25 -18.79 -5.66
N PRO A 112 2.46 -18.00 -4.59
CA PRO A 112 3.00 -16.66 -4.67
C PRO A 112 4.51 -16.66 -4.98
N PHE A 113 4.95 -15.72 -5.84
CA PHE A 113 6.36 -15.51 -6.14
C PHE A 113 6.97 -14.35 -5.35
N LEU A 114 6.16 -13.41 -4.86
CA LEU A 114 6.61 -12.23 -4.13
C LEU A 114 6.47 -12.38 -2.60
N LYS A 115 6.54 -13.60 -2.10
CA LYS A 115 6.36 -13.93 -0.67
C LYS A 115 7.45 -13.35 0.26
N ASP A 116 8.61 -13.03 -0.28
CA ASP A 116 9.73 -12.39 0.41
C ASP A 116 9.50 -10.90 0.66
N LYS A 117 8.65 -10.26 -0.14
CA LYS A 117 8.35 -8.84 -0.03
C LYS A 117 7.53 -8.53 1.22
N LYS A 118 7.89 -7.42 1.89
CA LYS A 118 7.12 -6.88 3.01
C LYS A 118 6.07 -5.92 2.47
N LEU A 119 4.84 -5.98 2.99
CA LEU A 119 3.75 -5.13 2.53
C LEU A 119 3.12 -4.38 3.69
N ARG A 120 2.82 -3.10 3.45
CA ARG A 120 1.94 -2.28 4.29
C ARG A 120 1.00 -1.46 3.43
N THR A 121 -0.26 -1.38 3.84
CA THR A 121 -1.30 -0.66 3.12
C THR A 121 -1.96 0.37 4.02
N TYR A 122 -2.16 1.57 3.48
CA TYR A 122 -2.93 2.64 4.09
C TYR A 122 -4.12 2.99 3.21
N ILE A 123 -5.32 2.80 3.73
CA ILE A 123 -6.56 3.08 3.02
C ILE A 123 -7.34 4.16 3.75
N THR A 124 -7.89 5.11 3.00
CA THR A 124 -8.77 6.16 3.54
C THR A 124 -10.20 5.93 3.11
N HIS A 125 -11.13 6.15 4.02
CA HIS A 125 -12.56 6.04 3.79
C HIS A 125 -13.23 7.40 3.98
N GLY A 126 -14.18 7.74 3.11
CA GLY A 126 -15.12 8.83 3.34
C GLY A 126 -16.18 8.47 4.39
N SER A 127 -16.51 7.19 4.52
CA SER A 127 -17.52 6.65 5.45
C SER A 127 -16.98 6.43 6.87
N PRO A 128 -17.86 6.40 7.88
CA PRO A 128 -17.52 6.02 9.25
C PRO A 128 -17.19 4.52 9.35
N ALA A 129 -16.50 4.14 10.43
CA ALA A 129 -16.03 2.77 10.64
C ALA A 129 -17.17 1.76 10.84
N LEU A 130 -18.17 2.14 11.65
CA LEU A 130 -19.18 1.19 12.12
C LEU A 130 -19.91 0.45 10.98
N PRO A 131 -20.57 1.14 10.02
CA PRO A 131 -21.26 0.43 8.94
C PRO A 131 -20.33 -0.41 8.07
N VAL A 132 -19.10 0.04 7.83
CA VAL A 132 -18.15 -0.71 7.00
C VAL A 132 -17.66 -1.98 7.71
N LEU A 133 -17.47 -1.92 9.02
CA LEU A 133 -16.98 -3.05 9.80
C LEU A 133 -18.07 -4.10 10.09
N THR A 134 -19.32 -3.65 10.23
CA THR A 134 -20.47 -4.52 10.57
C THR A 134 -21.27 -4.91 9.34
N LEU A 135 -22.05 -3.99 8.78
CA LEU A 135 -22.99 -4.25 7.69
C LEU A 135 -22.28 -4.73 6.41
N TYR A 136 -21.13 -4.15 6.08
CA TYR A 136 -20.35 -4.50 4.88
C TYR A 136 -19.18 -5.44 5.18
N VAL A 137 -19.13 -6.02 6.37
CA VAL A 137 -18.16 -7.07 6.80
C VAL A 137 -16.72 -6.71 6.45
N ASN A 138 -16.38 -5.40 6.46
CA ASN A 138 -15.04 -4.91 6.08
C ASN A 138 -14.56 -5.44 4.70
N SER A 139 -15.46 -5.55 3.75
CA SER A 139 -15.27 -6.23 2.45
C SER A 139 -14.02 -5.76 1.68
N VAL A 140 -13.71 -4.45 1.73
CA VAL A 140 -12.52 -3.89 1.07
C VAL A 140 -11.24 -4.53 1.61
N LYS A 141 -11.11 -4.54 2.93
CA LYS A 141 -9.92 -5.12 3.58
C LYS A 141 -9.85 -6.63 3.38
N LEU A 142 -10.98 -7.33 3.48
CA LEU A 142 -11.05 -8.77 3.22
C LEU A 142 -10.63 -9.08 1.79
N ARG A 143 -11.19 -8.37 0.80
CA ARG A 143 -10.81 -8.55 -0.61
C ARG A 143 -9.31 -8.32 -0.85
N LEU A 144 -8.74 -7.28 -0.27
CA LEU A 144 -7.32 -7.00 -0.43
C LEU A 144 -6.45 -8.09 0.20
N VAL A 145 -6.73 -8.46 1.45
CA VAL A 145 -5.87 -9.39 2.20
C VAL A 145 -6.07 -10.83 1.73
N MET A 146 -7.32 -11.29 1.59
CA MET A 146 -7.62 -12.66 1.23
C MET A 146 -7.62 -12.91 -0.28
N GLY A 147 -7.93 -11.92 -1.09
CA GLY A 147 -7.90 -12.00 -2.54
C GLY A 147 -6.54 -11.62 -3.10
N VAL A 148 -6.22 -10.33 -3.17
CA VAL A 148 -5.02 -9.84 -3.88
C VAL A 148 -3.73 -10.26 -3.17
N TYR A 149 -3.60 -9.93 -1.88
CA TYR A 149 -2.31 -10.07 -1.18
C TYR A 149 -1.94 -11.51 -0.87
N SER A 150 -2.90 -12.38 -0.57
CA SER A 150 -2.63 -13.79 -0.34
C SER A 150 -2.09 -14.47 -1.60
N PHE A 151 -2.58 -14.11 -2.78
CA PHE A 151 -2.15 -14.67 -4.06
C PHE A 151 -0.75 -14.21 -4.44
N VAL A 152 -0.40 -12.96 -4.14
CA VAL A 152 0.84 -12.32 -4.56
C VAL A 152 1.97 -12.50 -3.54
N PHE A 153 1.66 -12.30 -2.24
CA PHE A 153 2.63 -12.28 -1.13
C PHE A 153 2.50 -13.46 -0.17
N GLY A 154 1.56 -14.36 -0.43
CA GLY A 154 1.26 -15.51 0.41
C GLY A 154 0.40 -15.19 1.65
N TRP A 155 -0.15 -16.21 2.22
CA TRP A 155 -1.00 -16.14 3.41
C TRP A 155 -0.21 -15.74 4.64
N LYS A 156 -0.50 -14.57 5.19
CA LYS A 156 0.13 -14.05 6.42
C LYS A 156 -0.91 -13.28 7.24
N LEU A 157 -1.22 -13.72 8.45
CA LEU A 157 -2.11 -13.01 9.37
C LEU A 157 -1.68 -11.54 9.60
N SER A 158 -0.37 -11.29 9.55
CA SER A 158 0.16 -9.94 9.68
C SER A 158 -0.32 -8.96 8.58
N LEU A 159 -0.79 -9.43 7.44
CA LEU A 159 -1.35 -8.57 6.39
C LEU A 159 -2.62 -7.85 6.86
N PHE A 160 -3.42 -8.47 7.72
CA PHE A 160 -4.58 -7.82 8.33
C PHE A 160 -4.18 -6.62 9.20
N THR A 161 -3.17 -6.77 10.04
CA THR A 161 -2.70 -5.68 10.93
C THR A 161 -1.92 -4.62 10.17
N LYS A 162 -1.25 -5.00 9.07
CA LYS A 162 -0.50 -4.10 8.21
C LYS A 162 -1.38 -3.38 7.16
N THR A 163 -2.62 -3.80 6.97
CA THR A 163 -3.62 -3.07 6.17
C THR A 163 -4.43 -2.17 7.09
N LYS A 164 -3.98 -0.93 7.24
CA LYS A 164 -4.58 0.07 8.13
C LYS A 164 -5.60 0.92 7.40
N GLN A 165 -6.72 1.20 8.06
CA GLN A 165 -7.83 1.97 7.55
C GLN A 165 -7.99 3.27 8.35
N PHE A 166 -8.27 4.37 7.67
CA PHE A 166 -8.57 5.68 8.23
C PHE A 166 -9.98 6.09 7.82
N TRP A 167 -10.81 6.41 8.79
CA TRP A 167 -12.26 6.56 8.66
C TRP A 167 -12.68 8.02 8.60
N SER A 168 -13.77 8.30 7.87
CA SER A 168 -14.41 9.62 7.78
C SER A 168 -13.42 10.73 7.41
N VAL A 169 -12.42 10.45 6.61
CA VAL A 169 -11.27 11.35 6.36
C VAL A 169 -11.69 12.76 5.91
N PRO A 170 -12.70 12.97 5.05
CA PRO A 170 -13.16 14.32 4.69
C PRO A 170 -13.75 15.11 5.85
N PHE A 171 -14.30 14.44 6.85
CA PHE A 171 -15.12 15.04 7.92
C PHE A 171 -14.44 15.12 9.28
N VAL A 172 -13.29 14.48 9.45
CA VAL A 172 -12.59 14.50 10.74
C VAL A 172 -11.79 15.77 10.95
N SER A 173 -11.71 16.20 12.23
CA SER A 173 -10.92 17.37 12.63
C SER A 173 -9.42 17.17 12.38
N ASP A 174 -8.67 18.26 12.30
CA ASP A 174 -7.21 18.22 12.18
C ASP A 174 -6.54 17.51 13.37
N LYS A 175 -7.10 17.63 14.57
CA LYS A 175 -6.65 16.85 15.73
C LYS A 175 -6.74 15.34 15.47
N LYS A 176 -7.79 14.87 14.81
CA LYS A 176 -7.95 13.45 14.43
C LYS A 176 -6.98 13.08 13.30
N ARG A 177 -6.80 13.93 12.28
CA ARG A 177 -5.82 13.71 11.20
C ARG A 177 -4.40 13.61 11.77
N LYS A 178 -4.01 14.49 12.71
CA LYS A 178 -2.72 14.39 13.44
C LYS A 178 -2.57 13.06 14.18
N LYS A 179 -3.64 12.52 14.80
CA LYS A 179 -3.63 11.17 15.42
C LYS A 179 -3.40 10.07 14.38
N TYR A 180 -3.98 10.19 13.18
CA TYR A 180 -3.74 9.25 12.09
C TYR A 180 -2.26 9.27 11.66
N LEU A 181 -1.66 10.45 11.48
CA LEU A 181 -0.25 10.59 11.12
C LEU A 181 0.69 10.03 12.21
N LYS A 182 0.41 10.29 13.49
CA LYS A 182 1.15 9.67 14.61
C LYS A 182 1.05 8.14 14.60
N SER A 183 -0.07 7.59 14.11
CA SER A 183 -0.19 6.14 13.98
C SER A 183 0.67 5.58 12.85
N ILE A 184 0.90 6.36 11.78
CA ILE A 184 1.83 6.01 10.70
C ILE A 184 3.27 6.05 11.22
N GLU A 185 3.67 7.07 11.98
CA GLU A 185 5.00 7.12 12.62
C GLU A 185 5.32 5.86 13.43
N ARG A 186 4.34 5.38 14.21
CA ARG A 186 4.48 4.13 14.95
C ARG A 186 4.67 2.91 14.06
N ASP A 187 3.96 2.88 12.93
CA ASP A 187 4.12 1.81 11.95
C ASP A 187 5.48 1.86 11.27
N MET A 188 5.94 3.06 10.86
CA MET A 188 7.25 3.25 10.25
C MET A 188 8.38 2.88 11.22
N ARG A 189 8.23 3.22 12.50
CA ARG A 189 9.17 2.79 13.55
C ARG A 189 9.26 1.26 13.69
N ARG A 190 8.13 0.56 13.56
CA ARG A 190 8.10 -0.92 13.57
C ARG A 190 8.71 -1.53 12.32
N ASP A 191 8.51 -0.87 11.19
CA ASP A 191 8.94 -1.35 9.88
C ASP A 191 10.42 -1.09 9.60
N LEU A 192 10.93 0.09 9.98
CA LEU A 192 12.25 0.60 9.62
C LEU A 192 13.16 0.87 10.83
N GLY A 193 12.66 0.62 12.05
CA GLY A 193 13.38 0.94 13.27
C GLY A 193 13.17 2.39 13.77
N PRO A 194 13.69 2.70 14.99
CA PRO A 194 13.57 4.02 15.59
C PRO A 194 14.44 5.05 14.84
N LEU A 195 13.98 6.32 14.87
CA LEU A 195 14.82 7.45 14.45
C LEU A 195 15.90 7.73 15.50
N THR A 196 17.09 8.09 15.05
CA THR A 196 18.18 8.60 15.90
C THR A 196 17.82 9.97 16.49
N LYS A 197 18.56 10.45 17.49
CA LYS A 197 18.34 11.77 18.11
C LYS A 197 18.42 12.90 17.07
N LYS A 198 19.46 12.90 16.23
CA LYS A 198 19.63 13.86 15.14
C LYS A 198 18.49 13.85 14.11
N GLN A 199 17.99 12.66 13.74
CA GLN A 199 16.85 12.53 12.81
C GLN A 199 15.53 13.06 13.39
N LYS A 200 15.34 12.96 14.73
CA LYS A 200 14.16 13.53 15.39
C LYS A 200 14.21 15.05 15.44
N GLU A 201 15.38 15.64 15.61
CA GLU A 201 15.59 17.09 15.59
C GLU A 201 15.21 17.68 14.23
N ILE A 202 15.62 17.04 13.13
CA ILE A 202 15.23 17.43 11.76
C ILE A 202 13.71 17.36 11.54
N LEU A 203 13.02 16.41 12.16
CA LEU A 203 11.57 16.27 12.03
C LEU A 203 10.78 17.33 12.82
N SER A 204 11.39 17.93 13.82
CA SER A 204 10.76 18.94 14.70
C SER A 204 11.04 20.39 14.27
N ALA A 205 12.04 20.62 13.42
CA ALA A 205 12.36 21.91 12.79
C ALA A 205 11.49 22.16 11.55
#